data_715c12dede2c5e8c890538ee37604a68
#
_entry.id   715c12dede2c5e8c890538ee37604a68
#
_cell.length_a   1.000
_cell.length_b   1.000
_cell.length_c   1.000
_cell.angle_alpha   90.00
_cell.angle_beta   90.00
_cell.angle_gamma   90.00
#
_symmetry.space_group_name_H-M   'P 1'
#
loop_
_entity.id
_entity.type
_entity.pdbx_description
1 polymer ?
#
loop_
_entity_poly.entity_id
_entity_poly.type
_entity_poly.pdbx_seq_one_letter_code
_entity_poly.pdbx_strand_id
1 'polypeptide(L)'
;PEMSRGLGDVYKTQEEIEYDEHIWTSPVNAMALCRAICDTLCEADPDNADGYRARLADYLDELQALDETFRDITDHAARRLLVFGDRFPLLYFCREYDLDYRAAFHGCAGDTEPSLATLKYLIDVVEEQEIPVVYTIELSSRKVAQAIAETTGAQVRTFHSCQTVNRAEFDGGATYISLMTANAAALKEGLS
;
A
#
# COMPACT_ATOMS: atom_id res chain seq x y z
N PRO A 1 -19.08 -23.53 -28.53
CA PRO A 1 -17.66 -23.18 -28.43
C PRO A 1 -17.43 -22.35 -27.18
N GLU A 2 -16.74 -22.96 -26.32
CA GLU A 2 -16.33 -22.67 -25.00
C GLU A 2 -15.01 -21.91 -25.08
N MET A 3 -14.77 -20.99 -24.32
CA MET A 3 -14.62 -20.70 -23.11
C MET A 3 -13.46 -20.20 -22.54
N SER A 4 -13.29 -19.14 -22.00
CA SER A 4 -12.23 -18.72 -21.09
C SER A 4 -12.63 -19.13 -19.67
N ARG A 5 -11.98 -20.14 -19.13
CA ARG A 5 -11.97 -20.38 -17.69
C ARG A 5 -10.73 -19.76 -17.09
N GLY A 6 -10.95 -18.71 -16.30
CA GLY A 6 -9.90 -18.06 -15.55
C GLY A 6 -9.19 -19.01 -14.59
N LEU A 7 -7.90 -18.73 -14.36
CA LEU A 7 -7.01 -19.41 -13.41
C LEU A 7 -7.41 -19.21 -11.93
N GLY A 8 -8.70 -19.00 -11.65
CA GLY A 8 -9.21 -18.67 -10.33
C GLY A 8 -9.77 -19.84 -9.50
N ASP A 9 -9.65 -21.10 -9.93
CA ASP A 9 -10.48 -22.17 -9.34
C ASP A 9 -9.70 -23.38 -8.78
N VAL A 10 -8.49 -23.22 -8.27
CA VAL A 10 -7.73 -24.41 -7.78
C VAL A 10 -7.73 -24.59 -6.26
N TYR A 11 -8.13 -23.62 -5.45
CA TYR A 11 -8.17 -23.77 -3.99
C TYR A 11 -9.49 -23.28 -3.37
N LYS A 12 -10.59 -24.04 -3.56
CA LYS A 12 -11.74 -23.97 -2.65
C LYS A 12 -11.56 -25.02 -1.55
N THR A 13 -10.81 -24.70 -0.52
CA THR A 13 -10.94 -25.29 0.79
C THR A 13 -11.35 -24.20 1.75
N GLN A 14 -12.57 -24.32 2.32
CA GLN A 14 -13.18 -23.50 3.37
C GLN A 14 -12.59 -22.08 3.47
N GLU A 15 -13.22 -21.13 2.81
CA GLU A 15 -12.88 -19.71 2.92
C GLU A 15 -13.17 -19.26 4.37
N GLU A 16 -12.18 -19.35 5.24
CA GLU A 16 -12.13 -18.43 6.35
C GLU A 16 -12.02 -17.04 5.69
N ILE A 17 -12.96 -16.15 6.02
CA ILE A 17 -12.90 -14.76 5.55
C ILE A 17 -11.66 -14.17 6.18
N GLU A 18 -10.55 -14.18 5.46
CA GLU A 18 -9.33 -13.52 5.88
C GLU A 18 -9.50 -12.02 5.67
N TYR A 19 -9.65 -11.29 6.78
CA TYR A 19 -9.69 -9.83 6.74
C TYR A 19 -8.27 -9.31 6.63
N ASP A 20 -8.03 -8.41 5.68
CA ASP A 20 -6.78 -7.67 5.60
C ASP A 20 -6.67 -6.74 6.83
N GLU A 21 -5.60 -6.89 7.60
CA GLU A 21 -5.38 -6.15 8.83
C GLU A 21 -4.79 -4.75 8.61
N HIS A 22 -4.31 -4.43 7.41
CA HIS A 22 -3.57 -3.19 7.11
C HIS A 22 -4.49 -1.98 6.88
N ILE A 23 -5.46 -1.79 7.76
CA ILE A 23 -6.51 -0.77 7.61
C ILE A 23 -5.96 0.66 7.62
N TRP A 24 -4.85 0.90 8.32
CA TRP A 24 -4.18 2.21 8.43
C TRP A 24 -3.52 2.68 7.14
N THR A 25 -3.36 1.81 6.13
CA THR A 25 -2.75 2.20 4.86
C THR A 25 -3.62 3.18 4.07
N SER A 26 -4.93 3.25 4.34
CA SER A 26 -5.79 4.34 3.89
C SER A 26 -5.72 5.51 4.89
N PRO A 27 -5.34 6.74 4.47
CA PRO A 27 -5.40 7.94 5.31
C PRO A 27 -6.79 8.20 5.90
N VAL A 28 -7.85 7.89 5.18
CA VAL A 28 -9.23 8.02 5.66
C VAL A 28 -9.50 7.07 6.83
N ASN A 29 -9.06 5.82 6.71
CA ASN A 29 -9.14 4.86 7.81
C ASN A 29 -8.24 5.25 8.98
N ALA A 30 -7.04 5.79 8.71
CA ALA A 30 -6.14 6.30 9.75
C ALA A 30 -6.80 7.43 10.55
N MET A 31 -7.53 8.36 9.90
CA MET A 31 -8.33 9.38 10.60
C MET A 31 -9.40 8.77 11.50
N ALA A 32 -10.11 7.73 11.04
CA ALA A 32 -11.11 7.04 11.85
C ALA A 32 -10.49 6.34 13.08
N LEU A 33 -9.34 5.69 12.89
CA LEU A 33 -8.58 5.06 13.98
C LEU A 33 -8.11 6.10 15.02
N CYS A 34 -7.57 7.24 14.56
CA CYS A 34 -7.14 8.31 15.47
C CYS A 34 -8.29 8.86 16.31
N ARG A 35 -9.49 9.00 15.73
CA ARG A 35 -10.70 9.39 16.50
C ARG A 35 -11.05 8.38 17.58
N ALA A 36 -11.11 7.09 17.23
CA ALA A 36 -11.41 6.03 18.18
C ALA A 36 -10.38 5.93 19.31
N ILE A 37 -9.09 6.09 18.97
CA ILE A 37 -8.01 6.14 19.97
C ILE A 37 -8.19 7.35 20.91
N CYS A 38 -8.48 8.53 20.36
CA CYS A 38 -8.68 9.74 21.16
C CYS A 38 -9.88 9.59 22.11
N ASP A 39 -11.01 9.03 21.64
CA ASP A 39 -12.18 8.79 22.47
C ASP A 39 -11.82 7.87 23.65
N THR A 40 -11.12 6.76 23.37
CA THR A 40 -10.65 5.83 24.40
C THR A 40 -9.71 6.50 25.41
N LEU A 41 -8.79 7.34 24.93
CA LEU A 41 -7.88 8.10 25.82
C LEU A 41 -8.63 9.10 26.69
N CYS A 42 -9.62 9.81 26.13
CA CYS A 42 -10.45 10.74 26.90
C CYS A 42 -11.30 10.05 27.97
N GLU A 43 -11.76 8.82 27.71
CA GLU A 43 -12.47 8.01 28.72
C GLU A 43 -11.52 7.52 29.81
N ALA A 44 -10.32 7.08 29.46
CA ALA A 44 -9.34 6.54 30.40
C ALA A 44 -8.66 7.62 31.26
N ASP A 45 -8.50 8.84 30.72
CA ASP A 45 -7.83 9.97 31.35
C ASP A 45 -8.60 11.28 31.08
N PRO A 46 -9.75 11.49 31.78
CA PRO A 46 -10.61 12.63 31.53
C PRO A 46 -9.96 13.99 31.84
N ASP A 47 -9.03 14.02 32.78
CA ASP A 47 -8.34 15.26 33.20
C ASP A 47 -7.47 15.86 32.06
N ASN A 48 -7.00 15.04 31.13
CA ASN A 48 -6.20 15.43 29.98
C ASN A 48 -6.97 15.42 28.64
N ALA A 49 -8.28 15.21 28.67
CA ALA A 49 -9.13 15.02 27.48
C ALA A 49 -9.03 16.18 26.46
N ASP A 50 -8.98 17.43 26.94
CA ASP A 50 -8.88 18.60 26.05
C ASP A 50 -7.53 18.62 25.31
N GLY A 51 -6.45 18.18 25.96
CA GLY A 51 -5.15 18.04 25.34
C GLY A 51 -5.12 16.93 24.29
N TYR A 52 -5.83 15.83 24.48
CA TYR A 52 -5.97 14.77 23.47
C TYR A 52 -6.74 15.25 22.26
N ARG A 53 -7.88 15.92 22.47
CA ARG A 53 -8.70 16.46 21.39
C ARG A 53 -7.98 17.53 20.56
N ALA A 54 -7.21 18.42 21.21
CA ALA A 54 -6.43 19.44 20.51
C ALA A 54 -5.38 18.80 19.58
N ARG A 55 -4.60 17.83 20.09
CA ARG A 55 -3.61 17.10 19.28
C ARG A 55 -4.25 16.27 18.16
N LEU A 56 -5.42 15.69 18.42
CA LEU A 56 -6.18 14.98 17.39
C LEU A 56 -6.57 15.95 16.25
N ALA A 57 -7.07 17.14 16.59
CA ALA A 57 -7.49 18.12 15.58
C ALA A 57 -6.31 18.48 14.65
N ASP A 58 -5.16 18.83 15.22
CA ASP A 58 -3.95 19.16 14.45
C ASP A 58 -3.52 17.99 13.54
N TYR A 59 -3.55 16.76 14.06
CA TYR A 59 -3.14 15.58 13.30
C TYR A 59 -4.15 15.18 12.20
N LEU A 60 -5.46 15.40 12.45
CA LEU A 60 -6.48 15.18 11.42
C LEU A 60 -6.31 16.15 10.24
N ASP A 61 -5.89 17.38 10.47
CA ASP A 61 -5.61 18.34 9.41
C ASP A 61 -4.43 17.86 8.52
N GLU A 62 -3.38 17.29 9.14
CA GLU A 62 -2.26 16.69 8.40
C GLU A 62 -2.70 15.46 7.58
N LEU A 63 -3.52 14.58 8.16
CA LEU A 63 -4.05 13.39 7.47
C LEU A 63 -4.99 13.78 6.33
N GLN A 64 -5.81 14.83 6.51
CA GLN A 64 -6.70 15.34 5.48
C GLN A 64 -5.90 15.90 4.29
N ALA A 65 -4.85 16.69 4.55
CA ALA A 65 -3.98 17.20 3.49
C ALA A 65 -3.27 16.08 2.73
N LEU A 66 -2.92 15.00 3.43
CA LEU A 66 -2.35 13.80 2.82
C LEU A 66 -3.37 13.08 1.92
N ASP A 67 -4.62 12.89 2.37
CA ASP A 67 -5.71 12.32 1.57
C ASP A 67 -5.96 13.14 0.30
N GLU A 68 -6.04 14.47 0.42
CA GLU A 68 -6.20 15.38 -0.71
C GLU A 68 -5.05 15.25 -1.72
N THR A 69 -3.82 15.06 -1.24
CA THR A 69 -2.66 14.83 -2.10
C THR A 69 -2.79 13.54 -2.91
N PHE A 70 -3.24 12.44 -2.28
CA PHE A 70 -3.46 11.18 -3.00
C PHE A 70 -4.61 11.28 -4.00
N ARG A 71 -5.71 11.96 -3.65
CA ARG A 71 -6.83 12.20 -4.57
C ARG A 71 -6.38 13.03 -5.78
N ASP A 72 -5.64 14.10 -5.57
CA ASP A 72 -5.12 14.92 -6.68
C ASP A 72 -4.24 14.07 -7.63
N ILE A 73 -3.36 13.21 -7.10
CA ILE A 73 -2.52 12.32 -7.90
C ILE A 73 -3.39 11.33 -8.70
N THR A 74 -4.38 10.70 -8.07
CA THR A 74 -5.20 9.69 -8.74
C THR A 74 -6.21 10.29 -9.70
N ASP A 75 -6.74 11.47 -9.44
CA ASP A 75 -7.67 12.16 -10.34
C ASP A 75 -6.99 12.59 -11.64
N HIS A 76 -5.69 12.86 -11.62
CA HIS A 76 -4.89 13.25 -12.78
C HIS A 76 -4.04 12.10 -13.36
N ALA A 77 -4.24 10.88 -12.87
CA ALA A 77 -3.45 9.72 -13.25
C ALA A 77 -3.71 9.28 -14.71
N ALA A 78 -2.65 9.00 -15.45
CA ALA A 78 -2.73 8.41 -16.79
C ALA A 78 -3.12 6.93 -16.75
N ARG A 79 -2.86 6.25 -15.64
CA ARG A 79 -3.16 4.83 -15.41
C ARG A 79 -3.58 4.59 -13.96
N ARG A 80 -4.20 3.43 -13.70
CA ARG A 80 -4.68 3.08 -12.34
C ARG A 80 -4.15 1.76 -11.82
N LEU A 81 -3.19 1.15 -12.50
CA LEU A 81 -2.62 -0.14 -12.13
C LEU A 81 -1.28 0.02 -11.42
N LEU A 82 -1.17 -0.57 -10.23
CA LEU A 82 0.08 -0.71 -9.48
C LEU A 82 0.61 -2.14 -9.63
N VAL A 83 1.92 -2.29 -9.83
CA VAL A 83 2.57 -3.60 -9.88
C VAL A 83 3.57 -3.73 -8.74
N PHE A 84 3.37 -4.74 -7.90
CA PHE A 84 4.24 -5.05 -6.76
C PHE A 84 5.06 -6.31 -7.06
N GLY A 85 6.37 -6.18 -7.12
CA GLY A 85 7.29 -7.31 -7.08
C GLY A 85 7.52 -7.78 -5.64
N ASP A 86 6.47 -7.79 -4.83
CA ASP A 86 6.51 -8.02 -3.39
C ASP A 86 5.15 -8.50 -2.85
N ARG A 87 5.00 -8.57 -1.52
CA ARG A 87 3.74 -8.71 -0.81
C ARG A 87 2.88 -7.46 -0.99
N PHE A 88 1.58 -7.62 -0.77
CA PHE A 88 0.63 -6.54 -1.01
C PHE A 88 -0.20 -6.21 0.25
N PRO A 89 0.22 -5.26 1.09
CA PRO A 89 -0.51 -4.83 2.28
C PRO A 89 -1.39 -3.58 2.06
N LEU A 90 -1.71 -3.21 0.81
CA LEU A 90 -2.30 -1.91 0.49
C LEU A 90 -3.75 -2.01 -0.02
N LEU A 91 -4.49 -3.05 0.38
CA LEU A 91 -5.85 -3.28 -0.09
C LEU A 91 -6.78 -2.09 0.19
N TYR A 92 -6.74 -1.55 1.41
CA TYR A 92 -7.59 -0.40 1.79
C TYR A 92 -7.17 0.88 1.08
N PHE A 93 -5.87 1.07 0.86
CA PHE A 93 -5.36 2.19 0.07
C PHE A 93 -5.88 2.12 -1.38
N CYS A 94 -5.72 1.00 -2.04
CA CYS A 94 -6.18 0.83 -3.42
C CYS A 94 -7.70 1.00 -3.55
N ARG A 95 -8.49 0.50 -2.60
CA ARG A 95 -9.94 0.69 -2.57
C ARG A 95 -10.35 2.14 -2.38
N GLU A 96 -9.65 2.89 -1.50
CA GLU A 96 -9.95 4.30 -1.23
C GLU A 96 -9.74 5.18 -2.46
N TYR A 97 -8.69 4.89 -3.25
CA TYR A 97 -8.31 5.73 -4.40
C TYR A 97 -8.63 5.10 -5.76
N ASP A 98 -9.49 4.08 -5.79
CA ASP A 98 -9.92 3.38 -7.01
C ASP A 98 -8.73 2.93 -7.88
N LEU A 99 -7.78 2.23 -7.27
CA LEU A 99 -6.59 1.71 -7.91
C LEU A 99 -6.66 0.19 -8.04
N ASP A 100 -6.27 -0.32 -9.20
CA ASP A 100 -6.02 -1.73 -9.42
C ASP A 100 -4.60 -2.11 -8.99
N TYR A 101 -4.37 -3.38 -8.70
CA TYR A 101 -3.05 -3.88 -8.38
C TYR A 101 -2.79 -5.29 -8.92
N ARG A 102 -1.50 -5.59 -9.12
CA ARG A 102 -0.96 -6.93 -9.31
C ARG A 102 0.23 -7.10 -8.38
N ALA A 103 0.37 -8.27 -7.76
CA ALA A 103 1.41 -8.52 -6.78
C ALA A 103 2.04 -9.90 -6.95
N ALA A 104 3.31 -10.01 -6.57
CA ALA A 104 4.05 -11.27 -6.64
C ALA A 104 3.56 -12.29 -5.60
N PHE A 105 2.99 -11.81 -4.48
CA PHE A 105 2.48 -12.64 -3.39
C PHE A 105 1.10 -12.18 -2.96
N HIS A 106 0.24 -13.11 -2.56
CA HIS A 106 -1.06 -12.84 -1.98
C HIS A 106 -0.92 -12.66 -0.47
N GLY A 107 -1.38 -11.52 0.06
CA GLY A 107 -1.35 -11.23 1.49
C GLY A 107 0.06 -11.14 2.09
N CYS A 108 0.13 -11.26 3.42
CA CYS A 108 1.38 -11.24 4.18
C CYS A 108 1.95 -12.64 4.47
N ALA A 109 1.33 -13.71 3.98
CA ALA A 109 1.68 -15.08 4.29
C ALA A 109 2.98 -15.55 3.60
N GLY A 110 3.71 -16.29 4.29
CA GLY A 110 4.91 -17.11 4.27
C GLY A 110 5.62 -17.54 2.99
N ASP A 111 5.16 -17.25 1.80
CA ASP A 111 5.86 -17.65 0.58
C ASP A 111 7.13 -16.82 0.38
N THR A 112 8.24 -17.53 0.19
CA THR A 112 9.56 -16.89 0.10
C THR A 112 9.94 -16.46 -1.31
N GLU A 113 9.35 -17.10 -2.33
CA GLU A 113 9.60 -16.79 -3.75
C GLU A 113 8.34 -17.02 -4.59
N PRO A 114 8.00 -16.14 -5.55
CA PRO A 114 6.89 -16.35 -6.44
C PRO A 114 7.19 -17.46 -7.45
N SER A 115 6.16 -18.07 -8.02
CA SER A 115 6.34 -19.04 -9.09
C SER A 115 6.93 -18.37 -10.35
N LEU A 116 7.64 -19.12 -11.18
CA LEU A 116 8.09 -18.62 -12.48
C LEU A 116 6.92 -18.14 -13.37
N ALA A 117 5.75 -18.75 -13.23
CA ALA A 117 4.56 -18.34 -13.95
C ALA A 117 4.05 -16.97 -13.46
N THR A 118 4.06 -16.73 -12.15
CA THR A 118 3.71 -15.42 -11.57
C THR A 118 4.70 -14.34 -12.00
N LEU A 119 6.01 -14.63 -11.96
CA LEU A 119 7.03 -13.69 -12.40
C LEU A 119 6.86 -13.32 -13.87
N LYS A 120 6.68 -14.34 -14.75
CA LYS A 120 6.42 -14.10 -16.18
C LYS A 120 5.17 -13.24 -16.38
N TYR A 121 4.07 -13.56 -15.71
CA TYR A 121 2.83 -12.79 -15.80
C TYR A 121 3.03 -11.32 -15.41
N LEU A 122 3.78 -11.03 -14.34
CA LEU A 122 4.06 -9.66 -13.94
C LEU A 122 4.94 -8.93 -14.96
N ILE A 123 5.92 -9.60 -15.55
CA ILE A 123 6.74 -9.04 -16.63
C ILE A 123 5.86 -8.70 -17.83
N ASP A 124 5.02 -9.65 -18.28
CA ASP A 124 4.11 -9.44 -19.41
C ASP A 124 3.18 -8.24 -19.15
N VAL A 125 2.61 -8.12 -17.93
CA VAL A 125 1.76 -6.98 -17.55
C VAL A 125 2.51 -5.65 -17.58
N VAL A 126 3.74 -5.61 -17.07
CA VAL A 126 4.56 -4.38 -17.04
C VAL A 126 4.91 -3.94 -18.47
N GLU A 127 5.26 -4.88 -19.35
CA GLU A 127 5.58 -4.59 -20.75
C GLU A 127 4.33 -4.16 -21.56
N GLU A 128 3.24 -4.93 -21.48
CA GLU A 128 2.02 -4.68 -22.25
C GLU A 128 1.33 -3.37 -21.88
N GLN A 129 1.41 -2.96 -20.61
CA GLN A 129 0.77 -1.74 -20.11
C GLN A 129 1.77 -0.58 -19.92
N GLU A 130 3.01 -0.77 -20.33
CA GLU A 130 4.07 0.25 -20.25
C GLU A 130 4.18 0.83 -18.81
N ILE A 131 4.13 -0.04 -17.79
CA ILE A 131 4.17 0.36 -16.36
C ILE A 131 5.56 0.89 -16.03
N PRO A 132 5.70 2.17 -15.61
CA PRO A 132 7.01 2.76 -15.38
C PRO A 132 7.65 2.37 -14.05
N VAL A 133 6.87 1.89 -13.08
CA VAL A 133 7.33 1.60 -11.72
C VAL A 133 6.82 0.25 -11.24
N VAL A 134 7.74 -0.56 -10.72
CA VAL A 134 7.44 -1.77 -9.93
C VAL A 134 7.74 -1.49 -8.47
N TYR A 135 6.76 -1.73 -7.61
CA TYR A 135 6.87 -1.41 -6.20
C TYR A 135 7.40 -2.57 -5.36
N THR A 136 8.08 -2.22 -4.27
CA THR A 136 8.41 -3.10 -3.13
C THR A 136 7.89 -2.44 -1.86
N ILE A 137 7.74 -3.22 -0.79
CA ILE A 137 7.50 -2.68 0.55
C ILE A 137 8.83 -2.45 1.29
N GLU A 138 8.76 -1.82 2.46
CA GLU A 138 9.90 -1.68 3.36
C GLU A 138 10.46 -3.02 3.80
N LEU A 139 11.75 -3.07 4.13
CA LEU A 139 12.50 -4.24 4.62
C LEU A 139 12.46 -5.48 3.69
N SER A 140 12.01 -5.31 2.47
CA SER A 140 11.95 -6.37 1.46
C SER A 140 13.32 -6.66 0.84
N SER A 141 13.49 -7.87 0.31
CA SER A 141 14.70 -8.26 -0.43
C SER A 141 14.83 -7.57 -1.80
N ARG A 142 13.76 -6.99 -2.33
CA ARG A 142 13.66 -6.36 -3.65
C ARG A 142 13.99 -7.25 -4.87
N LYS A 143 14.39 -8.50 -4.67
CA LYS A 143 14.88 -9.38 -5.76
C LYS A 143 13.88 -9.55 -6.90
N VAL A 144 12.62 -9.76 -6.55
CA VAL A 144 11.56 -9.99 -7.55
C VAL A 144 11.28 -8.72 -8.34
N ALA A 145 11.14 -7.58 -7.67
CA ALA A 145 10.95 -6.29 -8.34
C ALA A 145 12.14 -5.92 -9.22
N GLN A 146 13.37 -6.20 -8.78
CA GLN A 146 14.57 -5.98 -9.58
C GLN A 146 14.59 -6.87 -10.82
N ALA A 147 14.25 -8.16 -10.70
CA ALA A 147 14.18 -9.06 -11.86
C ALA A 147 13.16 -8.62 -12.91
N ILE A 148 11.99 -8.12 -12.48
CA ILE A 148 10.99 -7.52 -13.37
C ILE A 148 11.56 -6.27 -14.02
N ALA A 149 12.14 -5.37 -13.25
CA ALA A 149 12.69 -4.10 -13.73
C ALA A 149 13.86 -4.28 -14.72
N GLU A 150 14.75 -5.23 -14.47
CA GLU A 150 15.87 -5.56 -15.37
C GLU A 150 15.38 -6.06 -16.75
N THR A 151 14.23 -6.74 -16.77
CA THR A 151 13.66 -7.26 -18.03
C THR A 151 12.90 -6.18 -18.79
N THR A 152 12.12 -5.34 -18.07
CA THR A 152 11.14 -4.41 -18.68
C THR A 152 11.65 -2.99 -18.81
N GLY A 153 12.71 -2.62 -18.10
CA GLY A 153 13.21 -1.24 -18.01
C GLY A 153 12.44 -0.37 -17.00
N ALA A 154 11.46 -0.91 -16.28
CA ALA A 154 10.73 -0.19 -15.24
C ALA A 154 11.66 0.19 -14.07
N GLN A 155 11.28 1.21 -13.30
CA GLN A 155 12.02 1.60 -12.10
C GLN A 155 11.48 0.88 -10.87
N VAL A 156 12.36 0.58 -9.90
CA VAL A 156 11.92 0.04 -8.61
C VAL A 156 11.76 1.16 -7.62
N ARG A 157 10.58 1.25 -6.98
CA ARG A 157 10.29 2.20 -5.90
C ARG A 157 9.78 1.45 -4.68
N THR A 158 10.07 2.02 -3.50
CA THR A 158 9.44 1.54 -2.26
C THR A 158 8.10 2.25 -2.08
N PHE A 159 7.07 1.46 -1.79
CA PHE A 159 5.80 1.93 -1.25
C PHE A 159 5.70 1.41 0.18
N HIS A 160 5.83 2.29 1.15
CA HIS A 160 5.93 1.92 2.55
C HIS A 160 4.56 1.55 3.12
N SER A 161 4.45 0.38 3.77
CA SER A 161 3.19 -0.06 4.40
C SER A 161 2.89 0.65 5.73
N CYS A 162 3.87 1.35 6.28
CA CYS A 162 3.81 1.97 7.60
C CYS A 162 3.60 0.98 8.76
N GLN A 163 3.89 -0.31 8.54
CA GLN A 163 3.80 -1.34 9.57
C GLN A 163 5.04 -1.35 10.46
N THR A 164 6.21 -1.12 9.88
CA THR A 164 7.48 -1.13 10.60
C THR A 164 8.46 -0.13 9.99
N VAL A 165 9.47 0.27 10.73
CA VAL A 165 10.54 1.16 10.29
C VAL A 165 11.90 0.54 10.59
N ASN A 166 12.89 0.78 9.76
CA ASN A 166 14.26 0.40 10.07
C ASN A 166 14.90 1.38 11.06
N ARG A 167 16.08 1.04 11.55
CA ARG A 167 16.79 1.85 12.55
C ARG A 167 17.12 3.27 12.07
N ALA A 168 17.48 3.43 10.81
CA ALA A 168 17.81 4.75 10.26
C ALA A 168 16.57 5.64 10.11
N GLU A 169 15.45 5.07 9.69
CA GLU A 169 14.16 5.78 9.64
C GLU A 169 13.72 6.22 11.03
N PHE A 170 13.81 5.32 12.02
CA PHE A 170 13.48 5.63 13.41
C PHE A 170 14.36 6.76 13.98
N ASP A 171 15.68 6.64 13.81
CA ASP A 171 16.63 7.65 14.29
C ASP A 171 16.49 8.98 13.53
N GLY A 172 16.02 8.93 12.28
CA GLY A 172 15.70 10.09 11.45
C GLY A 172 14.35 10.75 11.79
N GLY A 173 13.57 10.18 12.73
CA GLY A 173 12.29 10.71 13.14
C GLY A 173 11.17 10.48 12.12
N ALA A 174 11.21 9.36 11.38
CA ALA A 174 10.15 9.02 10.44
C ALA A 174 8.79 8.95 11.14
N THR A 175 7.79 9.54 10.52
CA THR A 175 6.40 9.54 10.95
C THR A 175 5.51 8.92 9.88
N TYR A 176 4.30 8.53 10.23
CA TYR A 176 3.31 8.08 9.26
C TYR A 176 3.14 9.11 8.12
N ILE A 177 3.00 10.39 8.44
CA ILE A 177 2.86 11.47 7.46
C ILE A 177 4.07 11.52 6.53
N SER A 178 5.30 11.49 7.06
CA SER A 178 6.51 11.57 6.22
C SER A 178 6.67 10.36 5.29
N LEU A 179 6.35 9.16 5.78
CA LEU A 179 6.41 7.94 4.99
C LEU A 179 5.33 7.92 3.89
N MET A 180 4.11 8.31 4.21
CA MET A 180 3.03 8.39 3.24
C MET A 180 3.23 9.52 2.23
N THR A 181 3.89 10.62 2.61
CA THR A 181 4.30 11.67 1.66
C THR A 181 5.33 11.14 0.65
N ALA A 182 6.27 10.31 1.10
CA ALA A 182 7.18 9.62 0.19
C ALA A 182 6.45 8.64 -0.73
N ASN A 183 5.44 7.93 -0.22
CA ASN A 183 4.55 7.08 -1.02
C ASN A 183 3.81 7.89 -2.09
N ALA A 184 3.33 9.09 -1.77
CA ALA A 184 2.67 9.96 -2.74
C ALA A 184 3.59 10.34 -3.91
N ALA A 185 4.86 10.63 -3.63
CA ALA A 185 5.85 10.89 -4.67
C ALA A 185 6.09 9.66 -5.57
N ALA A 186 6.26 8.47 -4.97
CA ALA A 186 6.42 7.22 -5.70
C ALA A 186 5.17 6.85 -6.52
N LEU A 187 3.97 7.09 -5.96
CA LEU A 187 2.69 6.87 -6.64
C LEU A 187 2.58 7.76 -7.89
N LYS A 188 2.89 9.04 -7.77
CA LYS A 188 2.86 9.98 -8.88
C LYS A 188 3.76 9.54 -10.04
N GLU A 189 4.96 9.04 -9.73
CA GLU A 189 5.86 8.48 -10.76
C GLU A 189 5.24 7.25 -11.46
N GLY A 190 4.60 6.37 -10.71
CA GLY A 190 4.04 5.12 -11.25
C GLY A 190 2.73 5.28 -12.00
N LEU A 191 1.98 6.35 -11.75
CA LEU A 191 0.70 6.63 -12.41
C LEU A 191 0.80 7.65 -13.56
N SER A 192 1.98 8.19 -13.79
CA SER A 192 2.25 9.17 -14.85
C SER A 192 2.23 8.55 -16.26
#